data_ca6625bfe80b459bbb8c4ed0d89ac4a0
#
_entry.id   ca6625bfe80b459bbb8c4ed0d89ac4a0
#
_cell.length_a   1.000
_cell.length_b   1.000
_cell.length_c   1.000
_cell.angle_alpha   90.00
_cell.angle_beta   90.00
_cell.angle_gamma   90.00
#
_symmetry.space_group_name_H-M   'P 1'
#
loop_
_entity.id
_entity.type
_entity.pdbx_description
1 polymer ?
#
loop_
_entity_poly.entity_id
_entity_poly.type
_entity_poly.pdbx_seq_one_letter_code
_entity_poly.pdbx_strand_id
1 'polypeptide(L)'
;MWGIPAAIFFIAFIHRVVPGVIAKDVMQAFGATGAIVGLLSSMYFYSYAGFMIPAGLLIDGFGARSTIAAGAAVMGAGSLAMGVATGEPLLFAGRFVVGLGATVTFIGALKIGAAWFPPSQFATLAAVTATVGVLGSIAGTYPLAALVAVAGWRGAFLILGLLTLVLATLCGLLVRNHPAGSAAADAPAPSLAGMAGGMILVLGNRHTWPPFLAFFFAYAAMGNQMLWIVPYLRDVYELSTTQAALYASAPSLAMLASGPLTGYLSDRVVRRRKLPYTVLTAVSLVIWIAFVATLGTLPLGGVFALLFAMGLAGGAFVLTWPLGREVNPPSLSGIAVAVVNLGGFLGAALTQGPLGAVLDARWTGVSVAGARVYPLAAYHAAFSVCAGFTLVALLVTLGLRETRGENIHHQLARGVAARSRPAPRGGYST
;
A
#
# COMPACT_ATOMS: atom_id res chain seq x y z
N MET A 1 3.92 24.90 5.89
CA MET A 1 5.09 24.05 5.66
C MET A 1 4.68 22.59 5.39
N TRP A 2 3.95 21.92 6.29
CA TRP A 2 3.51 20.53 6.12
C TRP A 2 2.45 20.32 5.02
N GLY A 3 1.60 21.30 4.74
CA GLY A 3 0.50 21.15 3.77
C GLY A 3 0.93 20.83 2.33
N ILE A 4 2.07 21.40 1.85
CA ILE A 4 2.58 21.12 0.49
C ILE A 4 3.09 19.65 0.39
N PRO A 5 3.94 19.14 1.30
CA PRO A 5 4.28 17.72 1.36
C PRO A 5 3.06 16.79 1.46
N ALA A 6 2.04 17.16 2.23
CA ALA A 6 0.80 16.40 2.34
C ALA A 6 0.02 16.38 1.02
N ALA A 7 -0.03 17.49 0.27
CA ALA A 7 -0.65 17.55 -1.05
C ALA A 7 0.10 16.69 -2.08
N ILE A 8 1.44 16.65 -2.03
CA ILE A 8 2.24 15.75 -2.87
C ILE A 8 1.93 14.28 -2.53
N PHE A 9 1.81 13.94 -1.25
CA PHE A 9 1.44 12.61 -0.80
C PHE A 9 0.01 12.21 -1.23
N PHE A 10 -0.94 13.16 -1.20
CA PHE A 10 -2.28 12.97 -1.76
C PHE A 10 -2.23 12.55 -3.24
N ILE A 11 -1.43 13.24 -4.08
CA ILE A 11 -1.28 12.88 -5.49
C ILE A 11 -0.60 11.52 -5.66
N ALA A 12 0.37 11.17 -4.83
CA ALA A 12 0.99 9.85 -4.85
C ALA A 12 -0.04 8.72 -4.64
N PHE A 13 -1.06 8.95 -3.80
CA PHE A 13 -2.15 8.00 -3.59
C PHE A 13 -3.15 7.97 -4.75
N ILE A 14 -3.39 9.09 -5.44
CA ILE A 14 -4.13 9.08 -6.71
C ILE A 14 -3.41 8.13 -7.68
N HIS A 15 -2.11 8.32 -7.91
CA HIS A 15 -1.34 7.46 -8.81
C HIS A 15 -1.38 5.98 -8.43
N ARG A 16 -1.51 5.64 -7.14
CA ARG A 16 -1.57 4.24 -6.69
C ARG A 16 -2.78 3.50 -7.24
N VAL A 17 -3.94 4.14 -7.32
CA VAL A 17 -5.21 3.51 -7.74
C VAL A 17 -5.58 3.71 -9.21
N VAL A 18 -4.92 4.66 -9.90
CA VAL A 18 -5.15 4.99 -11.32
C VAL A 18 -5.27 3.76 -12.24
N PRO A 19 -4.42 2.71 -12.14
CA PRO A 19 -4.48 1.59 -13.11
C PRO A 19 -5.84 0.90 -13.16
N GLY A 20 -6.56 0.83 -12.05
CA GLY A 20 -7.91 0.24 -12.03
C GLY A 20 -8.90 1.04 -12.87
N VAL A 21 -8.80 2.36 -12.85
CA VAL A 21 -9.70 3.26 -13.60
C VAL A 21 -9.41 3.21 -15.10
N ILE A 22 -8.11 3.21 -15.48
CA ILE A 22 -7.69 3.30 -16.89
C ILE A 22 -7.40 1.92 -17.53
N ALA A 23 -7.64 0.81 -16.84
CA ALA A 23 -7.28 -0.52 -17.31
C ALA A 23 -7.79 -0.81 -18.73
N LYS A 24 -9.05 -0.48 -19.00
CA LYS A 24 -9.67 -0.69 -20.31
C LYS A 24 -9.12 0.27 -21.37
N ASP A 25 -8.80 1.50 -20.97
CA ASP A 25 -8.21 2.50 -21.89
C ASP A 25 -6.80 2.07 -22.34
N VAL A 26 -6.00 1.49 -21.44
CA VAL A 26 -4.68 0.92 -21.75
C VAL A 26 -4.83 -0.30 -22.66
N MET A 27 -5.79 -1.20 -22.39
CA MET A 27 -6.07 -2.34 -23.27
C MET A 27 -6.44 -1.86 -24.68
N GLN A 28 -7.31 -0.86 -24.78
CA GLN A 28 -7.73 -0.28 -26.06
C GLN A 28 -6.57 0.38 -26.81
N ALA A 29 -5.73 1.16 -26.10
CA ALA A 29 -4.68 1.96 -26.72
C ALA A 29 -3.49 1.13 -27.23
N PHE A 30 -3.19 0.02 -26.55
CA PHE A 30 -1.97 -0.77 -26.81
C PHE A 30 -2.25 -2.25 -27.16
N GLY A 31 -3.52 -2.68 -27.22
CA GLY A 31 -3.87 -4.10 -27.35
C GLY A 31 -3.44 -4.94 -26.14
N ALA A 32 -3.26 -4.29 -24.97
CA ALA A 32 -2.68 -4.89 -23.79
C ALA A 32 -3.60 -5.98 -23.21
N THR A 33 -2.95 -7.06 -22.72
CA THR A 33 -3.64 -8.15 -22.01
C THR A 33 -3.87 -7.79 -20.54
N GLY A 34 -4.65 -8.59 -19.81
CA GLY A 34 -4.80 -8.44 -18.37
C GLY A 34 -3.47 -8.59 -17.63
N ALA A 35 -2.61 -9.52 -18.07
CA ALA A 35 -1.28 -9.70 -17.52
C ALA A 35 -0.42 -8.43 -17.69
N ILE A 36 -0.47 -7.78 -18.86
CA ILE A 36 0.26 -6.54 -19.14
C ILE A 36 -0.26 -5.39 -18.27
N VAL A 37 -1.59 -5.24 -18.13
CA VAL A 37 -2.19 -4.23 -17.25
C VAL A 37 -1.81 -4.48 -15.79
N GLY A 38 -1.84 -5.73 -15.34
CA GLY A 38 -1.38 -6.12 -14.01
C GLY A 38 0.10 -5.80 -13.78
N LEU A 39 0.97 -6.12 -14.75
CA LEU A 39 2.39 -5.81 -14.67
C LEU A 39 2.64 -4.29 -14.67
N LEU A 40 1.92 -3.53 -15.51
CA LEU A 40 1.98 -2.06 -15.49
C LEU A 40 1.66 -1.51 -14.10
N SER A 41 0.59 -2.01 -13.47
CA SER A 41 0.24 -1.61 -12.11
C SER A 41 1.35 -1.97 -11.11
N SER A 42 1.96 -3.16 -11.25
CA SER A 42 3.06 -3.66 -10.42
C SER A 42 4.31 -2.77 -10.48
N MET A 43 4.59 -2.10 -11.61
CA MET A 43 5.79 -1.25 -11.77
C MET A 43 5.91 -0.18 -10.68
N TYR A 44 4.79 0.43 -10.30
CA TYR A 44 4.73 1.37 -9.18
C TYR A 44 5.18 0.73 -7.87
N PHE A 45 4.72 -0.47 -7.59
CA PHE A 45 5.02 -1.16 -6.33
C PHE A 45 6.44 -1.73 -6.33
N TYR A 46 6.97 -2.19 -7.47
CA TYR A 46 8.38 -2.61 -7.58
C TYR A 46 9.34 -1.46 -7.26
N SER A 47 9.14 -0.30 -7.89
CA SER A 47 10.00 0.87 -7.65
C SER A 47 9.83 1.39 -6.22
N TYR A 48 8.60 1.45 -5.71
CA TYR A 48 8.31 1.89 -4.34
C TYR A 48 8.98 0.97 -3.32
N ALA A 49 8.83 -0.35 -3.46
CA ALA A 49 9.43 -1.34 -2.58
C ALA A 49 10.96 -1.31 -2.62
N GLY A 50 11.54 -1.27 -3.82
CA GLY A 50 12.99 -1.25 -4.01
C GLY A 50 13.66 0.03 -3.48
N PHE A 51 12.94 1.16 -3.50
CA PHE A 51 13.50 2.45 -3.09
C PHE A 51 13.11 2.89 -1.68
N MET A 52 12.27 2.14 -0.97
CA MET A 52 11.76 2.53 0.35
C MET A 52 12.87 2.72 1.39
N ILE A 53 13.90 1.89 1.37
CA ILE A 53 15.04 2.00 2.27
C ILE A 53 15.98 3.16 1.87
N PRO A 54 16.44 3.28 0.60
CA PRO A 54 17.17 4.44 0.14
C PRO A 54 16.47 5.78 0.39
N ALA A 55 15.14 5.83 0.27
CA ALA A 55 14.36 7.04 0.50
C ALA A 55 14.55 7.64 1.90
N GLY A 56 14.62 6.79 2.93
CA GLY A 56 14.91 7.22 4.30
C GLY A 56 16.27 7.91 4.38
N LEU A 57 17.31 7.31 3.77
CA LEU A 57 18.67 7.88 3.75
C LEU A 57 18.76 9.20 3.01
N LEU A 58 18.06 9.30 1.87
CA LEU A 58 18.01 10.56 1.11
C LEU A 58 17.38 11.68 1.94
N ILE A 59 16.30 11.38 2.67
CA ILE A 59 15.62 12.33 3.54
C ILE A 59 16.52 12.75 4.71
N ASP A 60 17.32 11.84 5.26
CA ASP A 60 18.22 12.12 6.38
C ASP A 60 19.49 12.85 5.93
N GLY A 61 20.03 12.51 4.76
CA GLY A 61 21.26 13.10 4.24
C GLY A 61 21.07 14.46 3.55
N PHE A 62 20.06 14.58 2.69
CA PHE A 62 19.81 15.79 1.89
C PHE A 62 18.71 16.70 2.47
N GLY A 63 18.07 16.27 3.55
CA GLY A 63 16.95 16.97 4.17
C GLY A 63 15.61 16.68 3.49
N ALA A 64 14.54 16.79 4.27
CA ALA A 64 13.20 16.44 3.81
C ALA A 64 12.69 17.31 2.65
N ARG A 65 12.92 18.64 2.69
CA ARG A 65 12.52 19.60 1.66
C ARG A 65 13.02 19.21 0.27
N SER A 66 14.35 19.09 0.13
CA SER A 66 15.01 18.81 -1.16
C SER A 66 14.62 17.43 -1.69
N THR A 67 14.55 16.43 -0.80
CA THR A 67 14.20 15.06 -1.17
C THR A 67 12.73 14.95 -1.61
N ILE A 68 11.79 15.61 -0.91
CA ILE A 68 10.38 15.62 -1.32
C ILE A 68 10.22 16.36 -2.66
N ALA A 69 10.86 17.53 -2.82
CA ALA A 69 10.79 18.30 -4.05
C ALA A 69 11.34 17.51 -5.25
N ALA A 70 12.49 16.87 -5.09
CA ALA A 70 13.09 16.01 -6.12
C ALA A 70 12.22 14.79 -6.42
N GLY A 71 11.70 14.09 -5.39
CA GLY A 71 10.80 12.96 -5.55
C GLY A 71 9.49 13.35 -6.25
N ALA A 72 8.91 14.48 -5.90
CA ALA A 72 7.72 15.03 -6.58
C ALA A 72 8.03 15.39 -8.04
N ALA A 73 9.21 15.98 -8.33
CA ALA A 73 9.61 16.26 -9.71
C ALA A 73 9.77 14.98 -10.54
N VAL A 74 10.39 13.94 -9.95
CA VAL A 74 10.51 12.60 -10.56
C VAL A 74 9.11 11.99 -10.80
N MET A 75 8.23 12.05 -9.81
CA MET A 75 6.84 11.56 -9.94
C MET A 75 6.07 12.30 -11.04
N GLY A 76 6.19 13.63 -11.09
CA GLY A 76 5.58 14.46 -12.11
C GLY A 76 6.09 14.15 -13.51
N ALA A 77 7.43 14.02 -13.69
CA ALA A 77 8.04 13.64 -14.95
C ALA A 77 7.58 12.25 -15.42
N GLY A 78 7.50 11.27 -14.51
CA GLY A 78 6.96 9.94 -14.80
C GLY A 78 5.49 10.00 -15.25
N SER A 79 4.66 10.85 -14.61
CA SER A 79 3.27 11.07 -15.00
C SER A 79 3.17 11.69 -16.40
N LEU A 80 4.00 12.70 -16.71
CA LEU A 80 4.04 13.30 -18.05
C LEU A 80 4.46 12.27 -19.11
N ALA A 81 5.50 11.44 -18.79
CA ALA A 81 5.94 10.38 -19.69
C ALA A 81 4.82 9.39 -20.02
N MET A 82 3.99 9.03 -19.01
CA MET A 82 2.80 8.19 -19.25
C MET A 82 1.77 8.91 -20.12
N GLY A 83 1.55 10.21 -19.94
CA GLY A 83 0.60 11.00 -20.73
C GLY A 83 0.96 11.12 -22.21
N VAL A 84 2.26 11.13 -22.55
CA VAL A 84 2.75 11.19 -23.93
C VAL A 84 3.15 9.83 -24.50
N ALA A 85 2.92 8.73 -23.76
CA ALA A 85 3.34 7.41 -24.18
C ALA A 85 2.63 6.95 -25.46
N THR A 86 3.43 6.63 -26.47
CA THR A 86 2.96 6.06 -27.76
C THR A 86 3.16 4.54 -27.83
N GLY A 87 3.87 3.94 -26.84
CA GLY A 87 4.13 2.52 -26.72
C GLY A 87 4.25 2.07 -25.27
N GLU A 88 4.10 0.76 -25.05
CA GLU A 88 4.20 0.14 -23.73
C GLU A 88 5.52 0.45 -22.99
N PRO A 89 6.72 0.44 -23.62
CA PRO A 89 7.97 0.67 -22.90
C PRO A 89 8.01 2.01 -22.16
N LEU A 90 7.54 3.10 -22.80
CA LEU A 90 7.49 4.41 -22.17
C LEU A 90 6.42 4.48 -21.08
N LEU A 91 5.28 3.79 -21.28
CA LEU A 91 4.22 3.70 -20.28
C LEU A 91 4.73 2.98 -19.01
N PHE A 92 5.43 1.85 -19.16
CA PHE A 92 6.04 1.10 -18.07
C PHE A 92 7.15 1.88 -17.35
N ALA A 93 8.05 2.51 -18.12
CA ALA A 93 9.10 3.35 -17.56
C ALA A 93 8.51 4.53 -16.78
N GLY A 94 7.51 5.24 -17.34
CA GLY A 94 6.81 6.31 -16.67
C GLY A 94 6.17 5.84 -15.36
N ARG A 95 5.52 4.69 -15.37
CA ARG A 95 4.90 4.09 -14.18
C ARG A 95 5.90 3.74 -13.09
N PHE A 96 7.05 3.17 -13.47
CA PHE A 96 8.16 2.88 -12.56
C PHE A 96 8.71 4.18 -11.92
N VAL A 97 8.91 5.22 -12.74
CA VAL A 97 9.41 6.54 -12.30
C VAL A 97 8.42 7.22 -11.35
N VAL A 98 7.10 7.11 -11.61
CA VAL A 98 6.06 7.61 -10.67
C VAL A 98 6.20 6.94 -9.30
N GLY A 99 6.33 5.61 -9.25
CA GLY A 99 6.48 4.88 -7.99
C GLY A 99 7.77 5.25 -7.25
N LEU A 100 8.86 5.45 -7.99
CA LEU A 100 10.14 5.90 -7.45
C LEU A 100 10.00 7.24 -6.73
N GLY A 101 9.41 8.24 -7.39
CA GLY A 101 9.19 9.57 -6.81
C GLY A 101 8.21 9.57 -5.63
N ALA A 102 7.21 8.69 -5.67
CA ALA A 102 6.21 8.58 -4.60
C ALA A 102 6.78 8.07 -3.27
N THR A 103 7.89 7.33 -3.30
CA THR A 103 8.45 6.64 -2.12
C THR A 103 8.83 7.59 -0.98
N VAL A 104 9.32 8.78 -1.30
CA VAL A 104 9.79 9.78 -0.30
C VAL A 104 8.66 10.61 0.31
N THR A 105 7.45 10.56 -0.24
CA THR A 105 6.39 11.53 0.05
C THR A 105 5.83 11.39 1.47
N PHE A 106 5.53 10.18 1.93
CA PHE A 106 4.97 9.92 3.26
C PHE A 106 5.98 10.23 4.37
N ILE A 107 7.17 9.63 4.30
CA ILE A 107 8.21 9.79 5.33
C ILE A 107 8.66 11.25 5.38
N GLY A 108 8.81 11.89 4.22
CA GLY A 108 9.16 13.30 4.13
C GLY A 108 8.11 14.21 4.76
N ALA A 109 6.82 14.00 4.49
CA ALA A 109 5.73 14.77 5.10
C ALA A 109 5.73 14.62 6.63
N LEU A 110 5.95 13.40 7.14
CA LEU A 110 6.06 13.17 8.59
C LEU A 110 7.29 13.87 9.18
N LYS A 111 8.43 13.88 8.49
CA LYS A 111 9.66 14.53 8.98
C LYS A 111 9.50 16.05 9.05
N ILE A 112 8.93 16.69 8.02
CA ILE A 112 8.60 18.12 8.07
C ILE A 112 7.60 18.38 9.21
N GLY A 113 6.58 17.55 9.34
CA GLY A 113 5.62 17.67 10.42
C GLY A 113 6.27 17.58 11.81
N ALA A 114 7.13 16.60 12.04
CA ALA A 114 7.87 16.44 13.31
C ALA A 114 8.76 17.64 13.66
N ALA A 115 9.28 18.36 12.64
CA ALA A 115 10.11 19.55 12.85
C ALA A 115 9.29 20.82 13.17
N TRP A 116 8.02 20.89 12.72
CA TRP A 116 7.19 22.10 12.82
C TRP A 116 6.10 22.03 13.87
N PHE A 117 5.72 20.82 14.33
CA PHE A 117 4.69 20.63 15.36
C PHE A 117 5.28 20.08 16.65
N PRO A 118 4.70 20.41 17.82
CA PRO A 118 5.14 19.87 19.09
C PRO A 118 5.12 18.33 19.12
N PRO A 119 6.06 17.68 19.83
CA PRO A 119 6.09 16.21 19.94
C PRO A 119 4.77 15.59 20.42
N SER A 120 4.03 16.29 21.27
CA SER A 120 2.70 15.87 21.76
C SER A 120 1.64 15.77 20.66
N GLN A 121 1.80 16.46 19.54
CA GLN A 121 0.88 16.45 18.40
C GLN A 121 1.31 15.48 17.28
N PHE A 122 2.46 14.84 17.40
CA PHE A 122 3.01 14.00 16.32
C PHE A 122 2.08 12.84 15.94
N ALA A 123 1.44 12.19 16.91
CA ALA A 123 0.50 11.12 16.64
C ALA A 123 -0.72 11.60 15.83
N THR A 124 -1.27 12.77 16.18
CA THR A 124 -2.36 13.41 15.43
C THR A 124 -1.93 13.77 14.02
N LEU A 125 -0.74 14.34 13.86
CA LEU A 125 -0.19 14.69 12.56
C LEU A 125 0.00 13.46 11.67
N ALA A 126 0.53 12.37 12.21
CA ALA A 126 0.69 11.11 11.49
C ALA A 126 -0.67 10.55 11.04
N ALA A 127 -1.69 10.60 11.91
CA ALA A 127 -3.05 10.18 11.59
C ALA A 127 -3.67 11.05 10.48
N VAL A 128 -3.54 12.38 10.57
CA VAL A 128 -4.03 13.30 9.53
C VAL A 128 -3.29 13.07 8.21
N THR A 129 -1.97 12.84 8.25
CA THR A 129 -1.20 12.52 7.03
C THR A 129 -1.71 11.23 6.38
N ALA A 130 -1.96 10.18 7.16
CA ALA A 130 -2.53 8.93 6.64
C ALA A 130 -3.92 9.15 6.02
N THR A 131 -4.77 9.95 6.67
CA THR A 131 -6.09 10.34 6.16
C THR A 131 -6.00 11.07 4.82
N VAL A 132 -5.02 11.97 4.64
CA VAL A 132 -4.76 12.64 3.36
C VAL A 132 -4.44 11.62 2.26
N GLY A 133 -3.68 10.56 2.56
CA GLY A 133 -3.45 9.47 1.61
C GLY A 133 -4.74 8.72 1.22
N VAL A 134 -5.60 8.40 2.18
CA VAL A 134 -6.90 7.76 1.90
C VAL A 134 -7.80 8.69 1.05
N LEU A 135 -7.83 9.98 1.34
CA LEU A 135 -8.54 10.96 0.50
C LEU A 135 -7.96 11.01 -0.93
N GLY A 136 -6.64 10.87 -1.08
CA GLY A 136 -5.98 10.68 -2.38
C GLY A 136 -6.47 9.43 -3.12
N SER A 137 -6.64 8.31 -2.41
CA SER A 137 -7.21 7.09 -3.02
C SER A 137 -8.65 7.31 -3.50
N ILE A 138 -9.48 8.01 -2.71
CA ILE A 138 -10.86 8.36 -3.11
C ILE A 138 -10.85 9.26 -4.35
N ALA A 139 -9.97 10.29 -4.36
CA ALA A 139 -9.81 11.18 -5.51
C ALA A 139 -9.30 10.45 -6.76
N GLY A 140 -8.51 9.38 -6.57
CA GLY A 140 -8.01 8.50 -7.63
C GLY A 140 -9.03 7.50 -8.18
N THR A 141 -10.27 7.48 -7.66
CA THR A 141 -11.38 6.66 -8.17
C THR A 141 -12.38 7.52 -8.96
N TYR A 142 -13.53 7.86 -8.38
CA TYR A 142 -14.59 8.59 -9.08
C TYR A 142 -14.15 9.95 -9.64
N PRO A 143 -13.48 10.86 -8.89
CA PRO A 143 -13.05 12.14 -9.45
C PRO A 143 -12.07 11.99 -10.61
N LEU A 144 -11.14 11.03 -10.51
CA LEU A 144 -10.22 10.72 -11.61
C LEU A 144 -10.95 10.15 -12.82
N ALA A 145 -11.91 9.25 -12.63
CA ALA A 145 -12.71 8.71 -13.73
C ALA A 145 -13.51 9.80 -14.46
N ALA A 146 -14.02 10.79 -13.73
CA ALA A 146 -14.66 11.97 -14.32
C ALA A 146 -13.66 12.82 -15.13
N LEU A 147 -12.44 13.01 -14.63
CA LEU A 147 -11.38 13.70 -15.37
C LEU A 147 -10.98 12.92 -16.64
N VAL A 148 -10.84 11.59 -16.55
CA VAL A 148 -10.56 10.72 -17.70
C VAL A 148 -11.68 10.79 -18.76
N ALA A 149 -12.94 10.88 -18.33
CA ALA A 149 -14.07 11.01 -19.26
C ALA A 149 -14.03 12.30 -20.07
N VAL A 150 -13.49 13.39 -19.52
CA VAL A 150 -13.41 14.71 -20.19
C VAL A 150 -12.10 14.89 -20.96
N ALA A 151 -10.97 14.56 -20.35
CA ALA A 151 -9.63 14.84 -20.88
C ALA A 151 -8.95 13.60 -21.52
N GLY A 152 -9.58 12.43 -21.44
CA GLY A 152 -8.95 11.16 -21.75
C GLY A 152 -7.90 10.76 -20.71
N TRP A 153 -7.48 9.50 -20.71
CA TRP A 153 -6.49 9.01 -19.74
C TRP A 153 -5.12 9.69 -19.91
N ARG A 154 -4.71 10.00 -21.14
CA ARG A 154 -3.45 10.73 -21.40
C ARG A 154 -3.52 12.15 -20.83
N GLY A 155 -4.61 12.87 -21.08
CA GLY A 155 -4.84 14.21 -20.54
C GLY A 155 -4.85 14.22 -19.01
N ALA A 156 -5.45 13.21 -18.37
CA ALA A 156 -5.44 13.07 -16.92
C ALA A 156 -4.00 12.93 -16.36
N PHE A 157 -3.14 12.14 -17.00
CA PHE A 157 -1.73 12.03 -16.61
C PHE A 157 -0.94 13.31 -16.82
N LEU A 158 -1.19 14.04 -17.92
CA LEU A 158 -0.56 15.34 -18.16
C LEU A 158 -0.96 16.36 -17.08
N ILE A 159 -2.24 16.44 -16.74
CA ILE A 159 -2.76 17.33 -15.69
C ILE A 159 -2.15 16.96 -14.33
N LEU A 160 -2.17 15.68 -13.95
CA LEU A 160 -1.56 15.20 -12.69
C LEU A 160 -0.06 15.47 -12.67
N GLY A 161 0.63 15.24 -13.78
CA GLY A 161 2.06 15.48 -13.91
C GLY A 161 2.42 16.95 -13.74
N LEU A 162 1.73 17.86 -14.44
CA LEU A 162 1.94 19.31 -14.32
C LEU A 162 1.62 19.81 -12.90
N LEU A 163 0.50 19.38 -12.32
CA LEU A 163 0.14 19.72 -10.93
C LEU A 163 1.22 19.26 -9.95
N THR A 164 1.75 18.05 -10.15
CA THR A 164 2.83 17.51 -9.31
C THR A 164 4.11 18.32 -9.45
N LEU A 165 4.49 18.75 -10.66
CA LEU A 165 5.66 19.62 -10.89
C LEU A 165 5.49 21.00 -10.26
N VAL A 166 4.29 21.58 -10.32
CA VAL A 166 3.98 22.83 -9.60
C VAL A 166 4.17 22.63 -8.09
N LEU A 167 3.63 21.57 -7.52
CA LEU A 167 3.82 21.28 -6.09
C LEU A 167 5.28 20.97 -5.74
N ALA A 168 6.03 20.31 -6.62
CA ALA A 168 7.48 20.09 -6.45
C ALA A 168 8.23 21.41 -6.37
N THR A 169 7.94 22.35 -7.28
CA THR A 169 8.51 23.69 -7.30
C THR A 169 8.15 24.47 -6.03
N LEU A 170 6.86 24.49 -5.66
CA LEU A 170 6.38 25.14 -4.43
C LEU A 170 7.03 24.53 -3.18
N CYS A 171 7.21 23.20 -3.16
CA CYS A 171 7.94 22.53 -2.08
C CYS A 171 9.38 22.99 -2.02
N GLY A 172 10.07 23.04 -3.15
CA GLY A 172 11.46 23.51 -3.25
C GLY A 172 11.63 24.98 -2.87
N LEU A 173 10.67 25.85 -3.13
CA LEU A 173 10.76 27.29 -2.86
C LEU A 173 10.28 27.68 -1.46
N LEU A 174 9.16 27.13 -1.01
CA LEU A 174 8.42 27.61 0.17
C LEU A 174 8.63 26.77 1.43
N VAL A 175 8.86 25.45 1.29
CA VAL A 175 9.02 24.57 2.44
C VAL A 175 10.40 24.79 3.08
N ARG A 176 10.48 24.71 4.39
CA ARG A 176 11.74 24.75 5.15
C ARG A 176 11.81 23.51 6.03
N ASN A 177 13.01 22.93 6.18
CA ASN A 177 13.21 21.74 7.00
C ASN A 177 12.89 22.00 8.47
N HIS A 178 13.28 23.18 9.00
CA HIS A 178 13.12 23.57 10.40
C HIS A 178 12.62 25.01 10.52
N PRO A 179 11.96 25.37 11.63
CA PRO A 179 11.69 26.77 11.96
C PRO A 179 12.96 27.59 12.08
N ALA A 180 12.91 28.88 11.76
CA ALA A 180 14.04 29.77 11.94
C ALA A 180 14.44 29.84 13.44
N GLY A 181 15.76 29.68 13.71
CA GLY A 181 16.29 29.75 15.09
C GLY A 181 16.18 28.43 15.90
N SER A 182 15.60 27.37 15.35
CA SER A 182 15.70 26.05 15.98
C SER A 182 17.11 25.49 15.75
N ALA A 183 17.82 25.14 16.85
CA ALA A 183 19.01 24.32 16.72
C ALA A 183 18.59 23.00 16.09
N ALA A 184 18.97 22.78 14.82
CA ALA A 184 18.83 21.47 14.20
C ALA A 184 19.65 20.51 15.07
N ALA A 185 18.99 19.61 15.78
CA ALA A 185 19.67 18.49 16.36
C ALA A 185 20.08 17.61 15.17
N ASP A 186 21.27 17.86 14.64
CA ASP A 186 21.95 17.00 13.67
C ASP A 186 22.28 15.68 14.35
N ALA A 187 21.25 14.84 14.54
CA ALA A 187 21.51 13.44 14.80
C ALA A 187 22.22 12.91 13.55
N PRO A 188 23.42 12.32 13.67
CA PRO A 188 24.15 11.82 12.52
C PRO A 188 23.25 10.83 11.76
N ALA A 189 23.12 11.04 10.45
CA ALA A 189 22.36 10.16 9.59
C ALA A 189 22.87 8.71 9.75
N PRO A 190 22.00 7.72 9.89
CA PRO A 190 22.42 6.34 10.00
C PRO A 190 23.24 5.94 8.78
N SER A 191 24.39 5.30 8.99
CA SER A 191 25.24 4.85 7.88
C SER A 191 24.55 3.73 7.09
N LEU A 192 24.81 3.65 5.78
CA LEU A 192 24.31 2.55 4.92
C LEU A 192 24.64 1.17 5.51
N ALA A 193 25.88 1.01 6.02
CA ALA A 193 26.33 -0.24 6.64
C ALA A 193 25.52 -0.56 7.91
N GLY A 194 25.24 0.45 8.75
CA GLY A 194 24.44 0.28 9.97
C GLY A 194 22.99 -0.11 9.64
N MET A 195 22.41 0.47 8.59
CA MET A 195 21.06 0.11 8.14
C MET A 195 21.01 -1.30 7.53
N ALA A 196 21.99 -1.68 6.70
CA ALA A 196 22.09 -3.02 6.15
C ALA A 196 22.24 -4.08 7.26
N GLY A 197 23.12 -3.82 8.24
CA GLY A 197 23.27 -4.68 9.41
C GLY A 197 21.98 -4.81 10.23
N GLY A 198 21.29 -3.68 10.48
CA GLY A 198 19.99 -3.68 11.15
C GLY A 198 18.91 -4.46 10.37
N MET A 199 18.90 -4.34 9.04
CA MET A 199 17.97 -5.08 8.18
C MET A 199 18.24 -6.59 8.23
N ILE A 200 19.52 -7.02 8.19
CA ILE A 200 19.88 -8.43 8.32
C ILE A 200 19.41 -8.97 9.66
N LEU A 201 19.58 -8.24 10.76
CA LEU A 201 19.11 -8.63 12.08
C LEU A 201 17.59 -8.77 12.15
N VAL A 202 16.86 -7.84 11.58
CA VAL A 202 15.38 -7.85 11.55
C VAL A 202 14.87 -9.01 10.68
N LEU A 203 15.47 -9.24 9.51
CA LEU A 203 15.12 -10.36 8.61
C LEU A 203 15.51 -11.71 9.21
N GLY A 204 16.61 -11.79 9.97
CA GLY A 204 17.03 -12.98 10.72
C GLY A 204 16.10 -13.33 11.89
N ASN A 205 15.29 -12.38 12.37
CA ASN A 205 14.34 -12.66 13.44
C ASN A 205 13.08 -13.34 12.88
N ARG A 206 12.92 -14.63 13.19
CA ARG A 206 11.77 -15.45 12.76
C ARG A 206 10.40 -14.84 13.11
N HIS A 207 10.33 -14.00 14.14
CA HIS A 207 9.09 -13.36 14.58
C HIS A 207 8.70 -12.14 13.75
N THR A 208 9.58 -11.65 12.87
CA THR A 208 9.28 -10.61 11.88
C THR A 208 8.45 -11.15 10.70
N TRP A 209 8.61 -12.43 10.35
CA TRP A 209 7.98 -13.01 9.18
C TRP A 209 6.46 -13.15 9.25
N PRO A 210 5.84 -13.54 10.39
CA PRO A 210 4.38 -13.58 10.45
C PRO A 210 3.70 -12.24 10.16
N PRO A 211 4.04 -11.09 10.78
CA PRO A 211 3.43 -9.82 10.41
C PRO A 211 3.77 -9.38 8.96
N PHE A 212 4.99 -9.67 8.47
CA PHE A 212 5.38 -9.42 7.08
C PHE A 212 4.48 -10.20 6.10
N LEU A 213 4.35 -11.52 6.28
CA LEU A 213 3.57 -12.37 5.39
C LEU A 213 2.06 -12.12 5.52
N ALA A 214 1.55 -11.83 6.72
CA ALA A 214 0.15 -11.47 6.90
C ALA A 214 -0.18 -10.21 6.09
N PHE A 215 0.69 -9.21 6.11
CA PHE A 215 0.49 -8.00 5.32
C PHE A 215 0.72 -8.25 3.82
N PHE A 216 1.68 -9.09 3.44
CA PHE A 216 1.91 -9.49 2.04
C PHE A 216 0.62 -10.03 1.43
N PHE A 217 0.02 -11.05 2.03
CA PHE A 217 -1.16 -11.69 1.47
C PHE A 217 -2.43 -10.84 1.59
N ALA A 218 -2.60 -10.10 2.68
CA ALA A 218 -3.72 -9.17 2.82
C ALA A 218 -3.66 -8.06 1.75
N TYR A 219 -2.47 -7.50 1.50
CA TYR A 219 -2.32 -6.44 0.50
C TYR A 219 -2.31 -6.98 -0.92
N ALA A 220 -1.90 -8.24 -1.14
CA ALA A 220 -2.07 -8.93 -2.42
C ALA A 220 -3.56 -8.99 -2.81
N ALA A 221 -4.45 -9.37 -1.89
CA ALA A 221 -5.89 -9.37 -2.13
C ALA A 221 -6.42 -7.94 -2.38
N MET A 222 -6.09 -6.99 -1.51
CA MET A 222 -6.55 -5.61 -1.60
C MET A 222 -6.04 -4.89 -2.86
N GLY A 223 -4.76 -5.05 -3.21
CA GLY A 223 -4.16 -4.42 -4.40
C GLY A 223 -4.75 -4.94 -5.71
N ASN A 224 -5.07 -6.23 -5.77
CA ASN A 224 -5.77 -6.81 -6.92
C ASN A 224 -7.24 -6.38 -6.98
N GLN A 225 -7.93 -6.27 -5.85
CA GLN A 225 -9.28 -5.68 -5.80
C GLN A 225 -9.28 -4.26 -6.37
N MET A 226 -8.35 -3.41 -5.91
CA MET A 226 -8.24 -2.02 -6.39
C MET A 226 -8.01 -1.94 -7.90
N LEU A 227 -7.27 -2.90 -8.48
CA LEU A 227 -6.99 -2.94 -9.91
C LEU A 227 -8.18 -3.44 -10.73
N TRP A 228 -8.85 -4.51 -10.29
CA TRP A 228 -9.79 -5.24 -11.12
C TRP A 228 -11.26 -4.97 -10.84
N ILE A 229 -11.58 -4.22 -9.78
CA ILE A 229 -12.98 -3.95 -9.42
C ILE A 229 -13.70 -3.05 -10.45
N VAL A 230 -13.02 -2.02 -11.00
CA VAL A 230 -13.60 -1.17 -12.05
C VAL A 230 -13.81 -1.96 -13.35
N PRO A 231 -12.81 -2.71 -13.89
CA PRO A 231 -13.03 -3.62 -15.01
C PRO A 231 -14.18 -4.61 -14.78
N TYR A 232 -14.27 -5.22 -13.61
CA TYR A 232 -15.34 -6.15 -13.26
C TYR A 232 -16.73 -5.49 -13.37
N LEU A 233 -16.90 -4.32 -12.78
CA LEU A 233 -18.18 -3.61 -12.80
C LEU A 233 -18.57 -3.14 -14.22
N ARG A 234 -17.57 -2.83 -15.05
CA ARG A 234 -17.80 -2.49 -16.46
C ARG A 234 -18.21 -3.72 -17.29
N ASP A 235 -17.52 -4.84 -17.10
CA ASP A 235 -17.74 -6.03 -17.92
C ASP A 235 -19.01 -6.81 -17.54
N VAL A 236 -19.35 -6.85 -16.25
CA VAL A 236 -20.44 -7.70 -15.73
C VAL A 236 -21.73 -6.91 -15.49
N TYR A 237 -21.62 -5.65 -15.07
CA TYR A 237 -22.78 -4.78 -14.82
C TYR A 237 -22.98 -3.71 -15.91
N GLU A 238 -22.13 -3.74 -16.95
CA GLU A 238 -22.21 -2.82 -18.10
C GLU A 238 -22.16 -1.31 -17.71
N LEU A 239 -21.51 -1.01 -16.58
CA LEU A 239 -21.41 0.37 -16.09
C LEU A 239 -20.37 1.16 -16.90
N SER A 240 -20.60 2.47 -17.02
CA SER A 240 -19.57 3.39 -17.47
C SER A 240 -18.38 3.41 -16.50
N THR A 241 -17.19 3.84 -16.98
CA THR A 241 -16.00 3.95 -16.12
C THR A 241 -16.28 4.80 -14.88
N THR A 242 -16.99 5.92 -15.03
CA THR A 242 -17.32 6.84 -13.93
C THR A 242 -18.26 6.18 -12.90
N GLN A 243 -19.29 5.48 -13.36
CA GLN A 243 -20.20 4.75 -12.48
C GLN A 243 -19.48 3.62 -11.75
N ALA A 244 -18.70 2.79 -12.45
CA ALA A 244 -17.92 1.73 -11.85
C ALA A 244 -16.94 2.26 -10.80
N ALA A 245 -16.26 3.38 -11.08
CA ALA A 245 -15.33 4.01 -10.16
C ALA A 245 -16.02 4.59 -8.90
N LEU A 246 -17.30 5.01 -8.99
CA LEU A 246 -18.09 5.41 -7.83
C LEU A 246 -18.23 4.24 -6.84
N TYR A 247 -18.63 3.06 -7.32
CA TYR A 247 -18.73 1.86 -6.48
C TYR A 247 -17.36 1.39 -6.00
N ALA A 248 -16.33 1.47 -6.84
CA ALA A 248 -14.95 1.13 -6.48
C ALA A 248 -14.35 2.06 -5.39
N SER A 249 -14.96 3.22 -5.11
CA SER A 249 -14.53 4.09 -4.02
C SER A 249 -14.95 3.58 -2.62
N ALA A 250 -15.91 2.66 -2.53
CA ALA A 250 -16.47 2.18 -1.27
C ALA A 250 -15.42 1.64 -0.28
N PRO A 251 -14.42 0.81 -0.67
CA PRO A 251 -13.38 0.37 0.26
C PRO A 251 -12.54 1.53 0.80
N SER A 252 -12.21 2.51 -0.04
CA SER A 252 -11.43 3.68 0.39
C SER A 252 -12.22 4.58 1.35
N LEU A 253 -13.53 4.75 1.12
CA LEU A 253 -14.41 5.45 2.06
C LEU A 253 -14.44 4.76 3.43
N ALA A 254 -14.57 3.44 3.44
CA ALA A 254 -14.56 2.64 4.67
C ALA A 254 -13.21 2.75 5.41
N MET A 255 -12.11 2.85 4.68
CA MET A 255 -10.76 2.96 5.27
C MET A 255 -10.56 4.26 6.07
N LEU A 256 -11.33 5.32 5.84
CA LEU A 256 -11.28 6.53 6.67
C LEU A 256 -11.59 6.22 8.14
N ALA A 257 -12.51 5.30 8.40
CA ALA A 257 -12.87 4.89 9.75
C ALA A 257 -12.10 3.65 10.22
N SER A 258 -11.77 2.74 9.32
CA SER A 258 -11.24 1.41 9.61
C SER A 258 -9.91 1.44 10.38
N GLY A 259 -8.94 2.25 9.94
CA GLY A 259 -7.64 2.36 10.60
C GLY A 259 -7.75 2.89 12.05
N PRO A 260 -8.35 4.06 12.29
CA PRO A 260 -8.59 4.59 13.64
C PRO A 260 -9.39 3.63 14.52
N LEU A 261 -10.44 3.02 13.99
CA LEU A 261 -11.28 2.06 14.73
C LEU A 261 -10.48 0.81 15.13
N THR A 262 -9.70 0.23 14.21
CA THR A 262 -8.85 -0.93 14.49
C THR A 262 -7.80 -0.60 15.56
N GLY A 263 -7.15 0.56 15.46
CA GLY A 263 -6.21 1.03 16.47
C GLY A 263 -6.88 1.19 17.84
N TYR A 264 -8.01 1.88 17.92
CA TYR A 264 -8.75 2.06 19.15
C TYR A 264 -9.21 0.72 19.78
N LEU A 265 -9.76 -0.18 18.97
CA LEU A 265 -10.16 -1.52 19.43
C LEU A 265 -8.95 -2.28 20.00
N SER A 266 -7.82 -2.26 19.31
CA SER A 266 -6.61 -2.96 19.74
C SER A 266 -5.99 -2.36 21.00
N ASP A 267 -5.94 -1.01 21.12
CA ASP A 267 -5.22 -0.32 22.20
C ASP A 267 -6.05 -0.16 23.47
N ARG A 268 -7.34 0.12 23.33
CA ARG A 268 -8.20 0.53 24.46
C ARG A 268 -9.19 -0.55 24.87
N VAL A 269 -9.81 -1.24 23.91
CA VAL A 269 -10.89 -2.20 24.19
C VAL A 269 -10.33 -3.58 24.47
N VAL A 270 -9.68 -4.17 23.46
CA VAL A 270 -9.19 -5.57 23.52
C VAL A 270 -7.85 -5.65 24.26
N ARG A 271 -7.03 -4.61 24.16
CA ARG A 271 -5.67 -4.52 24.72
C ARG A 271 -4.78 -5.69 24.27
N ARG A 272 -4.93 -6.09 23.02
CA ARG A 272 -4.19 -7.17 22.35
C ARG A 272 -3.96 -6.78 20.91
N ARG A 273 -2.91 -7.34 20.28
CA ARG A 273 -2.58 -7.11 18.87
C ARG A 273 -3.04 -8.24 17.97
N LYS A 274 -2.69 -9.46 18.36
CA LYS A 274 -2.98 -10.67 17.56
C LYS A 274 -4.48 -10.89 17.39
N LEU A 275 -5.25 -10.84 18.47
CA LEU A 275 -6.68 -11.19 18.44
C LEU A 275 -7.47 -10.31 17.46
N PRO A 276 -7.46 -8.96 17.55
CA PRO A 276 -8.19 -8.13 16.59
C PRO A 276 -7.67 -8.30 15.15
N TYR A 277 -6.36 -8.49 14.95
CA TYR A 277 -5.83 -8.76 13.62
C TYR A 277 -6.42 -10.05 13.04
N THR A 278 -6.36 -11.16 13.78
CA THR A 278 -6.89 -12.46 13.33
C THR A 278 -8.40 -12.40 13.09
N VAL A 279 -9.16 -11.79 14.00
CA VAL A 279 -10.62 -11.69 13.88
C VAL A 279 -11.02 -10.86 12.65
N LEU A 280 -10.43 -9.67 12.48
CA LEU A 280 -10.73 -8.81 11.32
C LEU A 280 -10.31 -9.46 10.00
N THR A 281 -9.20 -10.21 9.98
CA THR A 281 -8.80 -10.98 8.79
C THR A 281 -9.77 -12.14 8.51
N ALA A 282 -10.28 -12.80 9.55
CA ALA A 282 -11.32 -13.82 9.38
C ALA A 282 -12.64 -13.23 8.85
N VAL A 283 -13.05 -12.08 9.37
CA VAL A 283 -14.20 -11.33 8.85
C VAL A 283 -13.97 -10.94 7.39
N SER A 284 -12.76 -10.46 7.04
CA SER A 284 -12.40 -10.14 5.65
C SER A 284 -12.53 -11.38 4.74
N LEU A 285 -12.08 -12.55 5.20
CA LEU A 285 -12.23 -13.80 4.44
C LEU A 285 -13.70 -14.15 4.20
N VAL A 286 -14.56 -14.06 5.22
CA VAL A 286 -16.00 -14.30 5.07
C VAL A 286 -16.62 -13.35 4.04
N ILE A 287 -16.24 -12.06 4.07
CA ILE A 287 -16.72 -11.07 3.10
C ILE A 287 -16.22 -11.41 1.69
N TRP A 288 -14.94 -11.84 1.55
CA TRP A 288 -14.41 -12.28 0.25
C TRP A 288 -15.15 -13.50 -0.29
N ILE A 289 -15.45 -14.51 0.55
CA ILE A 289 -16.21 -15.69 0.15
C ILE A 289 -17.64 -15.28 -0.28
N ALA A 290 -18.31 -14.42 0.49
CA ALA A 290 -19.62 -13.89 0.15
C ALA A 290 -19.57 -13.12 -1.19
N PHE A 291 -18.58 -12.28 -1.41
CA PHE A 291 -18.41 -11.53 -2.64
C PHE A 291 -18.22 -12.46 -3.84
N VAL A 292 -17.34 -13.46 -3.73
CA VAL A 292 -17.11 -14.43 -4.81
C VAL A 292 -18.38 -15.25 -5.08
N ALA A 293 -19.07 -15.70 -4.05
CA ALA A 293 -20.30 -16.50 -4.20
C ALA A 293 -21.45 -15.73 -4.85
N THR A 294 -21.44 -14.40 -4.74
CA THR A 294 -22.55 -13.55 -5.23
C THR A 294 -22.16 -12.69 -6.43
N LEU A 295 -21.00 -12.96 -7.06
CA LEU A 295 -20.55 -12.24 -8.25
C LEU A 295 -21.62 -12.30 -9.37
N GLY A 296 -21.95 -11.15 -9.93
CA GLY A 296 -22.92 -11.02 -11.02
C GLY A 296 -24.38 -11.18 -10.63
N THR A 297 -24.70 -11.50 -9.37
CA THR A 297 -26.08 -11.73 -8.91
C THR A 297 -26.61 -10.64 -7.99
N LEU A 298 -25.72 -9.91 -7.29
CA LEU A 298 -26.14 -8.87 -6.37
C LEU A 298 -26.60 -7.60 -7.10
N PRO A 299 -27.60 -6.90 -6.57
CA PRO A 299 -27.87 -5.53 -7.01
C PRO A 299 -26.70 -4.62 -6.61
N LEU A 300 -26.50 -3.52 -7.34
CA LEU A 300 -25.37 -2.60 -7.15
C LEU A 300 -25.22 -2.08 -5.71
N GLY A 301 -26.33 -1.87 -4.99
CA GLY A 301 -26.31 -1.50 -3.57
C GLY A 301 -25.69 -2.60 -2.69
N GLY A 302 -25.93 -3.87 -2.99
CA GLY A 302 -25.32 -5.01 -2.32
C GLY A 302 -23.82 -5.11 -2.63
N VAL A 303 -23.43 -4.87 -3.88
CA VAL A 303 -22.01 -4.80 -4.27
C VAL A 303 -21.28 -3.68 -3.49
N PHE A 304 -21.87 -2.47 -3.43
CA PHE A 304 -21.32 -1.35 -2.66
C PHE A 304 -21.16 -1.72 -1.18
N ALA A 305 -22.17 -2.35 -0.57
CA ALA A 305 -22.13 -2.74 0.84
C ALA A 305 -21.01 -3.77 1.12
N LEU A 306 -20.82 -4.77 0.25
CA LEU A 306 -19.73 -5.74 0.40
C LEU A 306 -18.36 -5.09 0.20
N LEU A 307 -18.19 -4.23 -0.80
CA LEU A 307 -16.95 -3.48 -1.02
C LEU A 307 -16.62 -2.57 0.16
N PHE A 308 -17.62 -1.89 0.72
CA PHE A 308 -17.46 -1.06 1.92
C PHE A 308 -17.06 -1.91 3.12
N ALA A 309 -17.72 -3.07 3.32
CA ALA A 309 -17.37 -4.01 4.40
C ALA A 309 -15.94 -4.57 4.23
N MET A 310 -15.48 -4.85 3.00
CA MET A 310 -14.09 -5.22 2.72
C MET A 310 -13.11 -4.13 3.17
N GLY A 311 -13.42 -2.85 2.92
CA GLY A 311 -12.62 -1.73 3.37
C GLY A 311 -12.56 -1.60 4.89
N LEU A 312 -13.69 -1.84 5.59
CA LEU A 312 -13.74 -1.84 7.05
C LEU A 312 -12.89 -2.96 7.66
N ALA A 313 -13.06 -4.19 7.19
CA ALA A 313 -12.30 -5.34 7.68
C ALA A 313 -10.81 -5.25 7.28
N GLY A 314 -10.54 -4.65 6.12
CA GLY A 314 -9.18 -4.43 5.61
C GLY A 314 -8.28 -3.62 6.53
N GLY A 315 -8.82 -2.79 7.43
CA GLY A 315 -8.03 -2.02 8.39
C GLY A 315 -7.18 -2.85 9.36
N ALA A 316 -7.40 -4.15 9.42
CA ALA A 316 -6.59 -5.08 10.21
C ALA A 316 -5.08 -4.92 9.96
N PHE A 317 -4.67 -4.62 8.72
CA PHE A 317 -3.26 -4.49 8.34
C PHE A 317 -2.50 -3.40 9.11
N VAL A 318 -3.19 -2.40 9.67
CA VAL A 318 -2.56 -1.33 10.47
C VAL A 318 -1.81 -1.91 11.67
N LEU A 319 -2.26 -3.06 12.20
CA LEU A 319 -1.60 -3.75 13.32
C LEU A 319 -0.26 -4.41 12.94
N THR A 320 0.04 -4.53 11.65
CA THR A 320 1.32 -5.05 11.17
C THR A 320 2.51 -4.25 11.68
N TRP A 321 2.41 -2.91 11.66
CA TRP A 321 3.52 -2.03 12.03
C TRP A 321 3.88 -2.11 13.51
N PRO A 322 2.93 -1.97 14.46
CA PRO A 322 3.25 -2.17 15.87
C PRO A 322 3.75 -3.59 16.16
N LEU A 323 3.17 -4.64 15.58
CA LEU A 323 3.65 -6.00 15.75
C LEU A 323 5.11 -6.17 15.28
N GLY A 324 5.45 -5.63 14.10
CA GLY A 324 6.83 -5.66 13.60
C GLY A 324 7.81 -4.99 14.55
N ARG A 325 7.44 -3.83 15.11
CA ARG A 325 8.25 -3.09 16.08
C ARG A 325 8.38 -3.83 17.42
N GLU A 326 7.29 -4.41 17.92
CA GLU A 326 7.20 -5.00 19.25
C GLU A 326 7.93 -6.35 19.39
N VAL A 327 8.20 -7.04 18.27
CA VAL A 327 8.97 -8.30 18.26
C VAL A 327 10.46 -8.13 17.93
N ASN A 328 10.91 -6.93 17.58
CA ASN A 328 12.28 -6.62 17.19
C ASN A 328 12.97 -5.71 18.23
N PRO A 329 14.32 -5.58 18.21
CA PRO A 329 15.03 -4.68 19.11
C PRO A 329 14.49 -3.26 19.05
N PRO A 330 14.27 -2.57 20.20
CA PRO A 330 13.77 -1.20 20.22
C PRO A 330 14.62 -0.21 19.42
N SER A 331 15.95 -0.41 19.37
CA SER A 331 16.89 0.39 18.58
C SER A 331 16.71 0.25 17.07
N LEU A 332 16.05 -0.81 16.60
CA LEU A 332 15.79 -1.12 15.19
C LEU A 332 14.31 -0.94 14.82
N SER A 333 13.52 -0.26 15.65
CA SER A 333 12.06 -0.13 15.46
C SER A 333 11.67 0.47 14.10
N GLY A 334 12.40 1.47 13.61
CA GLY A 334 12.17 2.06 12.28
C GLY A 334 12.43 1.07 11.14
N ILE A 335 13.54 0.31 11.22
CA ILE A 335 13.90 -0.72 10.23
C ILE A 335 12.86 -1.85 10.28
N ALA A 336 12.44 -2.28 11.48
CA ALA A 336 11.44 -3.32 11.65
C ALA A 336 10.09 -2.95 11.00
N VAL A 337 9.63 -1.71 11.21
CA VAL A 337 8.42 -1.19 10.55
C VAL A 337 8.60 -1.14 9.03
N ALA A 338 9.75 -0.68 8.53
CA ALA A 338 10.03 -0.64 7.10
C ALA A 338 10.03 -2.05 6.47
N VAL A 339 10.67 -3.03 7.12
CA VAL A 339 10.70 -4.41 6.64
C VAL A 339 9.30 -5.01 6.58
N VAL A 340 8.48 -4.90 7.63
CA VAL A 340 7.12 -5.47 7.58
C VAL A 340 6.22 -4.72 6.59
N ASN A 341 6.40 -3.41 6.43
CA ASN A 341 5.68 -2.62 5.44
C ASN A 341 6.02 -3.01 3.99
N LEU A 342 7.27 -3.40 3.75
CA LEU A 342 7.72 -3.93 2.45
C LEU A 342 6.89 -5.16 2.03
N GLY A 343 6.45 -5.98 2.99
CA GLY A 343 5.60 -7.15 2.72
C GLY A 343 4.37 -6.79 1.90
N GLY A 344 3.61 -5.77 2.30
CA GLY A 344 2.40 -5.38 1.57
C GLY A 344 2.68 -4.91 0.14
N PHE A 345 3.71 -4.07 -0.06
CA PHE A 345 4.05 -3.59 -1.40
C PHE A 345 4.53 -4.71 -2.33
N LEU A 346 5.32 -5.66 -1.80
CA LEU A 346 5.71 -6.87 -2.54
C LEU A 346 4.49 -7.76 -2.83
N GLY A 347 3.51 -7.83 -1.93
CA GLY A 347 2.26 -8.56 -2.17
C GLY A 347 1.53 -8.05 -3.41
N ALA A 348 1.32 -6.74 -3.53
CA ALA A 348 0.75 -6.15 -4.74
C ALA A 348 1.66 -6.32 -5.96
N ALA A 349 2.96 -6.01 -5.82
CA ALA A 349 3.93 -6.06 -6.91
C ALA A 349 4.00 -7.43 -7.59
N LEU A 350 4.06 -8.50 -6.81
CA LEU A 350 4.27 -9.86 -7.31
C LEU A 350 2.98 -10.55 -7.77
N THR A 351 1.80 -10.05 -7.41
CA THR A 351 0.55 -10.77 -7.67
C THR A 351 -0.35 -10.14 -8.74
N GLN A 352 -0.18 -8.84 -9.05
CA GLN A 352 -1.06 -8.16 -10.01
C GLN A 352 -0.89 -8.66 -11.45
N GLY A 353 0.34 -8.89 -11.92
CA GLY A 353 0.61 -9.49 -13.24
C GLY A 353 0.05 -10.91 -13.37
N PRO A 354 0.41 -11.84 -12.46
CA PRO A 354 -0.16 -13.19 -12.42
C PRO A 354 -1.69 -13.23 -12.33
N LEU A 355 -2.33 -12.34 -11.56
CA LEU A 355 -3.80 -12.30 -11.52
C LEU A 355 -4.41 -11.85 -12.86
N GLY A 356 -3.76 -10.90 -13.53
CA GLY A 356 -4.13 -10.53 -14.90
C GLY A 356 -4.05 -11.70 -15.85
N ALA A 357 -3.01 -12.56 -15.74
CA ALA A 357 -2.90 -13.78 -16.52
C ALA A 357 -4.01 -14.81 -16.22
N VAL A 358 -4.51 -14.86 -14.99
CA VAL A 358 -5.69 -15.69 -14.65
C VAL A 358 -6.95 -15.22 -15.38
N LEU A 359 -7.14 -13.90 -15.53
CA LEU A 359 -8.23 -13.34 -16.34
C LEU A 359 -8.05 -13.68 -17.83
N ASP A 360 -6.82 -13.50 -18.35
CA ASP A 360 -6.50 -13.80 -19.75
C ASP A 360 -6.71 -15.27 -20.10
N ALA A 361 -6.36 -16.19 -19.22
CA ALA A 361 -6.54 -17.64 -19.42
C ALA A 361 -8.02 -18.06 -19.57
N ARG A 362 -8.96 -17.20 -19.17
CA ARG A 362 -10.41 -17.44 -19.27
C ARG A 362 -11.11 -16.45 -20.20
N TRP A 363 -10.34 -15.70 -20.97
CA TRP A 363 -10.90 -14.78 -21.95
C TRP A 363 -11.49 -15.57 -23.15
N THR A 364 -12.69 -15.19 -23.54
CA THR A 364 -13.46 -15.87 -24.61
C THR A 364 -13.31 -15.25 -26.01
N GLY A 365 -12.33 -14.34 -26.18
CA GLY A 365 -12.11 -13.67 -27.48
C GLY A 365 -12.94 -12.39 -27.66
N VAL A 366 -13.84 -12.06 -26.74
CA VAL A 366 -14.71 -10.88 -26.86
C VAL A 366 -13.93 -9.62 -26.54
N SER A 367 -14.00 -8.62 -27.43
CA SER A 367 -13.42 -7.29 -27.23
C SER A 367 -14.43 -6.21 -27.64
N VAL A 368 -14.45 -5.10 -26.91
CA VAL A 368 -15.24 -3.91 -27.22
C VAL A 368 -14.28 -2.73 -27.39
N ALA A 369 -14.33 -2.08 -28.53
CA ALA A 369 -13.44 -0.97 -28.88
C ALA A 369 -11.93 -1.32 -28.68
N GLY A 370 -11.53 -2.57 -28.91
CA GLY A 370 -10.15 -3.04 -28.73
C GLY A 370 -9.77 -3.42 -27.29
N ALA A 371 -10.61 -3.15 -26.29
CA ALA A 371 -10.38 -3.62 -24.92
C ALA A 371 -11.01 -5.01 -24.71
N ARG A 372 -10.29 -5.93 -24.06
CA ARG A 372 -10.81 -7.26 -23.71
C ARG A 372 -11.98 -7.14 -22.74
N VAL A 373 -13.05 -7.89 -22.98
CA VAL A 373 -14.18 -8.08 -22.08
C VAL A 373 -14.04 -9.47 -21.46
N TYR A 374 -13.91 -9.53 -20.15
CA TYR A 374 -13.76 -10.78 -19.44
C TYR A 374 -15.13 -11.30 -18.99
N PRO A 375 -15.42 -12.60 -19.23
CA PRO A 375 -16.66 -13.21 -18.76
C PRO A 375 -16.67 -13.31 -17.22
N LEU A 376 -17.86 -13.45 -16.63
CA LEU A 376 -18.04 -13.60 -15.19
C LEU A 376 -17.16 -14.73 -14.61
N ALA A 377 -16.98 -15.84 -15.33
CA ALA A 377 -16.14 -16.96 -14.92
C ALA A 377 -14.66 -16.58 -14.75
N ALA A 378 -14.14 -15.60 -15.52
CA ALA A 378 -12.80 -15.10 -15.36
C ALA A 378 -12.66 -14.32 -14.05
N TYR A 379 -13.65 -13.48 -13.71
CA TYR A 379 -13.67 -12.75 -12.43
C TYR A 379 -13.87 -13.66 -11.24
N HIS A 380 -14.69 -14.72 -11.38
CA HIS A 380 -14.80 -15.75 -10.33
C HIS A 380 -13.44 -16.35 -10.01
N ALA A 381 -12.65 -16.74 -11.04
CA ALA A 381 -11.33 -17.29 -10.82
C ALA A 381 -10.38 -16.28 -10.17
N ALA A 382 -10.32 -15.05 -10.69
CA ALA A 382 -9.42 -14.01 -10.20
C ALA A 382 -9.73 -13.63 -8.73
N PHE A 383 -10.99 -13.40 -8.40
CA PHE A 383 -11.38 -13.04 -7.03
C PHE A 383 -11.36 -14.22 -6.07
N SER A 384 -11.50 -15.46 -6.55
CA SER A 384 -11.21 -16.66 -5.74
C SER A 384 -9.74 -16.73 -5.33
N VAL A 385 -8.80 -16.34 -6.18
CA VAL A 385 -7.39 -16.21 -5.83
C VAL A 385 -7.20 -15.15 -4.74
N CYS A 386 -7.92 -14.02 -4.81
CA CYS A 386 -7.87 -13.00 -3.75
C CYS A 386 -8.44 -13.51 -2.42
N ALA A 387 -9.52 -14.28 -2.44
CA ALA A 387 -10.02 -14.98 -1.25
C ALA A 387 -8.99 -15.98 -0.70
N GLY A 388 -8.29 -16.71 -1.58
CA GLY A 388 -7.17 -17.58 -1.25
C GLY A 388 -6.02 -16.82 -0.57
N PHE A 389 -5.62 -15.66 -1.07
CA PHE A 389 -4.63 -14.81 -0.40
C PHE A 389 -5.10 -14.39 0.99
N THR A 390 -6.37 -14.03 1.15
CA THR A 390 -6.92 -13.66 2.46
C THR A 390 -6.97 -14.86 3.42
N LEU A 391 -7.23 -16.07 2.93
CA LEU A 391 -7.14 -17.31 3.71
C LEU A 391 -5.71 -17.54 4.19
N VAL A 392 -4.71 -17.42 3.30
CA VAL A 392 -3.30 -17.56 3.70
C VAL A 392 -2.91 -16.48 4.71
N ALA A 393 -3.36 -15.22 4.51
CA ALA A 393 -3.16 -14.16 5.49
C ALA A 393 -3.71 -14.56 6.87
N LEU A 394 -4.93 -15.11 6.93
CA LEU A 394 -5.56 -15.58 8.17
C LEU A 394 -4.73 -16.68 8.84
N LEU A 395 -4.30 -17.69 8.07
CA LEU A 395 -3.46 -18.78 8.61
C LEU A 395 -2.13 -18.24 9.17
N VAL A 396 -1.53 -17.27 8.49
CA VAL A 396 -0.29 -16.62 8.96
C VAL A 396 -0.54 -15.82 10.25
N THR A 397 -1.72 -15.19 10.42
CA THR A 397 -2.00 -14.47 11.68
C THR A 397 -2.05 -15.39 12.89
N LEU A 398 -2.32 -16.70 12.72
CA LEU A 398 -2.26 -17.68 13.82
C LEU A 398 -0.84 -17.83 14.36
N GLY A 399 0.17 -17.62 13.53
CA GLY A 399 1.60 -17.63 13.90
C GLY A 399 2.09 -16.35 14.60
N LEU A 400 1.29 -15.27 14.62
CA LEU A 400 1.64 -14.03 15.32
C LEU A 400 1.85 -14.27 16.82
N ARG A 401 2.78 -13.53 17.41
CA ARG A 401 2.94 -13.46 18.86
C ARG A 401 2.07 -12.33 19.41
N GLU A 402 1.38 -12.63 20.52
CA GLU A 402 0.64 -11.60 21.23
C GLU A 402 1.62 -10.72 22.01
N THR A 403 1.60 -9.43 21.76
CA THR A 403 2.53 -8.45 22.35
C THR A 403 1.87 -7.56 23.41
N ARG A 404 0.54 -7.45 23.36
CA ARG A 404 -0.25 -6.57 24.25
C ARG A 404 0.21 -5.10 24.24
N GLY A 405 0.87 -4.68 23.15
CA GLY A 405 1.42 -3.33 23.01
C GLY A 405 2.80 -3.13 23.65
N GLU A 406 3.42 -4.17 24.15
CA GLU A 406 4.75 -4.14 24.76
C GLU A 406 5.81 -4.70 23.81
N ASN A 407 7.04 -4.22 23.94
CA ASN A 407 8.16 -4.82 23.22
C ASN A 407 8.60 -6.10 23.93
N ILE A 408 8.37 -7.24 23.27
CA ILE A 408 8.66 -8.59 23.81
C ILE A 408 9.97 -9.18 23.29
N HIS A 409 10.79 -8.41 22.55
CA HIS A 409 12.03 -8.94 21.93
C HIS A 409 12.94 -9.65 22.95
N HIS A 410 13.18 -9.04 24.11
CA HIS A 410 14.03 -9.63 25.15
C HIS A 410 13.46 -10.96 25.72
N GLN A 411 12.13 -11.07 25.80
CA GLN A 411 11.48 -12.30 26.26
C GLN A 411 11.66 -13.44 25.23
N LEU A 412 11.53 -13.09 23.93
CA LEU A 412 11.73 -14.02 22.83
C LEU A 412 13.18 -14.52 22.75
N ALA A 413 14.15 -13.63 22.95
CA ALA A 413 15.58 -13.97 22.96
C ALA A 413 15.93 -14.92 24.13
N ARG A 414 15.40 -14.69 25.34
CA ARG A 414 15.59 -15.57 26.52
C ARG A 414 14.97 -16.94 26.28
N GLY A 415 13.78 -17.02 25.68
CA GLY A 415 13.14 -18.31 25.39
C GLY A 415 13.91 -19.15 24.37
N VAL A 416 14.65 -18.55 23.44
CA VAL A 416 15.56 -19.26 22.53
C VAL A 416 16.79 -19.78 23.29
N ALA A 417 17.42 -18.95 24.11
CA ALA A 417 18.59 -19.32 24.88
C ALA A 417 18.29 -20.47 25.89
N ALA A 418 17.07 -20.51 26.44
CA ALA A 418 16.66 -21.59 27.35
C ALA A 418 16.46 -22.93 26.61
N ARG A 419 16.04 -22.91 25.35
CA ARG A 419 15.85 -24.13 24.53
C ARG A 419 17.15 -24.67 23.93
N SER A 420 18.19 -23.85 23.80
CA SER A 420 19.49 -24.23 23.26
C SER A 420 20.47 -24.75 24.33
N ARG A 421 20.09 -24.74 25.60
CA ARG A 421 20.91 -25.39 26.67
C ARG A 421 20.76 -26.89 26.54
N PRO A 422 21.88 -27.66 26.36
CA PRO A 422 21.81 -29.11 26.39
C PRO A 422 21.28 -29.57 27.76
N ALA A 423 20.45 -30.62 27.76
CA ALA A 423 19.95 -31.21 28.97
C ALA A 423 21.13 -31.54 29.90
N PRO A 424 21.03 -31.29 31.22
CA PRO A 424 22.08 -31.65 32.14
C PRO A 424 22.37 -33.15 31.96
N ARG A 425 23.61 -33.47 31.58
CA ARG A 425 24.06 -34.89 31.54
C ARG A 425 23.85 -35.46 32.95
N GLY A 426 22.92 -36.38 33.05
CA GLY A 426 22.66 -37.11 34.29
C GLY A 426 23.98 -37.69 34.77
N GLY A 427 24.47 -37.19 35.92
CA GLY A 427 25.58 -37.79 36.60
C GLY A 427 25.12 -39.18 37.12
N TYR A 428 25.63 -40.22 36.51
CA TYR A 428 25.62 -41.53 37.13
C TYR A 428 26.53 -41.46 38.33
N SER A 429 25.96 -41.38 39.52
CA SER A 429 26.67 -41.70 40.77
C SER A 429 26.80 -43.23 40.88
N THR A 430 27.99 -43.68 40.72
CA THR A 430 28.39 -45.02 41.17
C THR A 430 28.48 -45.10 42.70
#